data_f549c77fc2196c57e37e3859df72f78c
#
_entry.id   f549c77fc2196c57e37e3859df72f78c
#
_cell.length_a   1.000
_cell.length_b   1.000
_cell.length_c   1.000
_cell.angle_alpha   90.00
_cell.angle_beta   90.00
_cell.angle_gamma   90.00
#
_symmetry.space_group_name_H-M   'P 1'
#
loop_
_entity.id
_entity.type
_entity.pdbx_description
1 polymer ?
#
loop_
_entity_poly.entity_id
_entity_poly.type
_entity_poly.pdbx_seq_one_letter_code
_entity_poly.pdbx_strand_id
1 'polypeptide(L)'
;MDYHILKKYRYTNRNQFESIYSSRYKNELALHYDFEIHGFPCFSLPTTEILNLTSRIYKLTQTLIYLKSKLPQIALEQYTQTCLIDEVKLTNEIEGVNSTRREIQDILNTQSITQKNIRLYGLVQKYNLLKNSEKISIHNCSDIRNIYNELVSEEIKNNDPLNLPDGIFFRRKSVSVYSPHMKEIHRGISGETEIIACMEKALFILHNKSIPPLIRISVFHYLFGYIHPFYDGNGRTNRFISSYLLSKELEPLISYHLAKTIKQNISKYYKSFDYTNDTDNRGDLTGFITNFLEIILASIEALIDSLEDKIERLHYFEQILLSNFKDKTDYGILHLLLQNSLFGLEPLSARKMAEMLDKSYVTINNRLKKDSIKTLLRSDIPHKYDLDLDILKTL
;
A
#
# COMPACT_ATOMS: atom_id res chain seq x y z
N MET A 1 -10.44 26.42 -15.33
CA MET A 1 -9.19 27.08 -14.89
C MET A 1 -8.27 26.01 -14.37
N ASP A 2 -7.05 25.96 -14.86
CA ASP A 2 -6.04 25.05 -14.31
C ASP A 2 -5.76 25.42 -12.86
N TYR A 3 -5.83 24.44 -11.96
CA TYR A 3 -5.52 24.65 -10.57
C TYR A 3 -4.00 24.77 -10.38
N HIS A 4 -3.56 25.84 -9.75
CA HIS A 4 -2.18 25.99 -9.31
C HIS A 4 -2.15 26.23 -7.80
N ILE A 5 -1.16 25.67 -7.09
CA ILE A 5 -0.98 25.87 -5.65
C ILE A 5 -0.87 27.38 -5.33
N LEU A 6 -1.47 27.81 -4.21
CA LEU A 6 -1.51 29.23 -3.81
C LEU A 6 -0.11 29.86 -3.71
N LYS A 7 0.85 29.14 -3.15
CA LYS A 7 2.24 29.58 -3.05
C LYS A 7 2.81 30.08 -4.39
N LYS A 8 2.43 29.46 -5.53
CA LYS A 8 2.90 29.89 -6.84
C LYS A 8 2.46 31.33 -7.15
N TYR A 9 1.24 31.69 -6.81
CA TYR A 9 0.72 33.04 -7.03
C TYR A 9 1.41 34.10 -6.14
N ARG A 10 1.90 33.73 -4.96
CA ARG A 10 2.69 34.62 -4.10
C ARG A 10 3.91 35.19 -4.83
N TYR A 11 4.54 34.40 -5.69
CA TYR A 11 5.74 34.79 -6.44
C TYR A 11 5.44 35.33 -7.83
N THR A 12 4.40 34.82 -8.50
CA THR A 12 4.12 35.20 -9.90
C THR A 12 3.12 36.35 -10.01
N ASN A 13 2.21 36.51 -9.05
CA ASN A 13 1.13 37.49 -9.10
C ASN A 13 0.69 37.98 -7.69
N ARG A 14 1.64 38.59 -6.99
CA ARG A 14 1.48 39.01 -5.59
C ARG A 14 0.25 39.89 -5.34
N ASN A 15 -0.10 40.76 -6.28
CA ASN A 15 -1.23 41.70 -6.15
C ASN A 15 -2.58 40.99 -6.19
N GLN A 16 -2.66 39.80 -6.80
CA GLN A 16 -3.90 39.00 -6.90
C GLN A 16 -3.96 37.85 -5.87
N PHE A 17 -2.90 37.62 -5.13
CA PHE A 17 -2.82 36.50 -4.19
C PHE A 17 -3.99 36.46 -3.22
N GLU A 18 -4.27 37.59 -2.56
CA GLU A 18 -5.38 37.69 -1.58
C GLU A 18 -6.75 37.47 -2.23
N SER A 19 -6.95 37.99 -3.43
CA SER A 19 -8.22 37.82 -4.14
C SER A 19 -8.41 36.36 -4.61
N ILE A 20 -7.33 35.70 -5.05
CA ILE A 20 -7.37 34.29 -5.44
C ILE A 20 -7.66 33.40 -4.25
N TYR A 21 -6.98 33.61 -3.11
CA TYR A 21 -7.28 32.90 -1.87
C TYR A 21 -8.74 33.07 -1.45
N SER A 22 -9.19 34.35 -1.36
CA SER A 22 -10.58 34.66 -0.96
C SER A 22 -11.60 34.04 -1.91
N SER A 23 -11.36 34.09 -3.23
CA SER A 23 -12.23 33.48 -4.23
C SER A 23 -12.30 31.97 -4.09
N ARG A 24 -11.18 31.29 -3.77
CA ARG A 24 -11.15 29.84 -3.56
C ARG A 24 -11.84 29.47 -2.26
N TYR A 25 -11.47 30.11 -1.17
CA TYR A 25 -12.01 29.81 0.16
C TYR A 25 -13.52 30.06 0.24
N LYS A 26 -14.02 31.14 -0.39
CA LYS A 26 -15.45 31.49 -0.43
C LYS A 26 -16.23 30.84 -1.57
N ASN A 27 -15.59 29.95 -2.34
CA ASN A 27 -16.28 29.25 -3.42
C ASN A 27 -17.40 28.38 -2.83
N GLU A 28 -18.60 28.45 -3.38
CA GLU A 28 -19.77 27.69 -2.92
C GLU A 28 -19.57 26.16 -2.98
N LEU A 29 -18.68 25.69 -3.84
CA LEU A 29 -18.34 24.27 -3.97
C LEU A 29 -17.16 23.86 -3.09
N ALA A 30 -16.53 24.79 -2.35
CA ALA A 30 -15.41 24.45 -1.48
C ALA A 30 -15.86 23.55 -0.33
N LEU A 31 -15.10 22.48 -0.12
CA LEU A 31 -15.24 21.62 1.05
C LEU A 31 -14.43 22.24 2.19
N HIS A 32 -15.07 22.62 3.27
CA HIS A 32 -14.44 23.15 4.46
C HIS A 32 -14.27 22.06 5.51
N TYR A 33 -13.12 22.08 6.20
CA TYR A 33 -12.78 21.10 7.22
C TYR A 33 -12.60 21.80 8.56
N ASP A 34 -13.11 21.23 9.65
CA ASP A 34 -12.84 21.72 11.01
C ASP A 34 -11.41 21.37 11.44
N PHE A 35 -10.46 21.98 10.76
CA PHE A 35 -9.02 21.85 11.03
C PHE A 35 -8.29 23.11 10.57
N GLU A 36 -7.18 23.43 11.24
CA GLU A 36 -6.35 24.58 10.87
C GLU A 36 -4.90 24.16 10.64
N ILE A 37 -4.27 24.75 9.63
CA ILE A 37 -2.84 24.64 9.34
C ILE A 37 -2.23 26.01 9.50
N HIS A 38 -1.31 26.18 10.46
CA HIS A 38 -0.69 27.48 10.78
C HIS A 38 -1.69 28.61 11.02
N GLY A 39 -2.85 28.29 11.66
CA GLY A 39 -3.92 29.26 11.92
C GLY A 39 -4.81 29.59 10.72
N PHE A 40 -4.64 28.91 9.60
CA PHE A 40 -5.53 29.02 8.43
C PHE A 40 -6.51 27.84 8.38
N PRO A 41 -7.83 28.10 8.22
CA PRO A 41 -8.82 27.05 8.12
C PRO A 41 -8.62 26.22 6.86
N CYS A 42 -8.71 24.88 7.01
CA CYS A 42 -8.52 23.96 5.91
C CYS A 42 -9.72 23.89 4.98
N PHE A 43 -9.45 23.83 3.69
CA PHE A 43 -10.46 23.64 2.66
C PHE A 43 -9.88 22.91 1.43
N SER A 44 -10.76 22.45 0.55
CA SER A 44 -10.39 21.98 -0.78
C SER A 44 -11.46 22.32 -1.82
N LEU A 45 -11.03 22.41 -3.08
CA LEU A 45 -11.90 22.64 -4.22
C LEU A 45 -12.14 21.31 -4.98
N PRO A 46 -13.38 20.95 -5.32
CA PRO A 46 -13.67 19.84 -6.22
C PRO A 46 -13.37 20.24 -7.69
N THR A 47 -12.09 20.34 -8.01
CA THR A 47 -11.65 20.72 -9.36
C THR A 47 -12.04 19.66 -10.39
N THR A 48 -12.14 20.05 -11.67
CA THR A 48 -12.34 19.12 -12.78
C THR A 48 -11.32 18.00 -12.78
N GLU A 49 -10.07 18.28 -12.38
CA GLU A 49 -9.00 17.30 -12.26
C GLU A 49 -9.31 16.25 -11.18
N ILE A 50 -9.70 16.68 -9.96
CA ILE A 50 -10.12 15.76 -8.89
C ILE A 50 -11.31 14.91 -9.31
N LEU A 51 -12.31 15.48 -9.97
CA LEU A 51 -13.48 14.76 -10.47
C LEU A 51 -13.09 13.71 -11.52
N ASN A 52 -12.23 14.08 -12.47
CA ASN A 52 -11.72 13.16 -13.49
C ASN A 52 -10.89 12.03 -12.88
N LEU A 53 -9.98 12.33 -11.96
CA LEU A 53 -9.17 11.33 -11.25
C LEU A 53 -10.07 10.36 -10.49
N THR A 54 -11.02 10.86 -9.72
CA THR A 54 -11.98 10.04 -8.96
C THR A 54 -12.78 9.11 -9.88
N SER A 55 -13.32 9.64 -10.99
CA SER A 55 -14.06 8.86 -11.98
C SER A 55 -13.20 7.76 -12.61
N ARG A 56 -11.95 8.09 -12.99
CA ARG A 56 -11.01 7.11 -13.56
C ARG A 56 -10.64 6.03 -12.56
N ILE A 57 -10.38 6.38 -11.30
CA ILE A 57 -10.07 5.43 -10.23
C ILE A 57 -11.20 4.39 -10.11
N TYR A 58 -12.46 4.82 -9.97
CA TYR A 58 -13.57 3.88 -9.86
C TYR A 58 -13.74 3.03 -11.12
N LYS A 59 -13.61 3.62 -12.31
CA LYS A 59 -13.70 2.88 -13.58
C LYS A 59 -12.61 1.81 -13.68
N LEU A 60 -11.35 2.15 -13.40
CA LEU A 60 -10.23 1.20 -13.49
C LEU A 60 -10.28 0.16 -12.37
N THR A 61 -10.87 0.49 -11.22
CA THR A 61 -11.13 -0.52 -10.17
C THR A 61 -12.05 -1.64 -10.70
N GLN A 62 -13.08 -1.32 -11.51
CA GLN A 62 -13.92 -2.35 -12.13
C GLN A 62 -13.14 -3.21 -13.14
N THR A 63 -12.23 -2.60 -13.91
CA THR A 63 -11.33 -3.34 -14.79
C THR A 63 -10.41 -4.29 -14.00
N LEU A 64 -9.85 -3.83 -12.90
CA LEU A 64 -9.01 -4.63 -12.01
C LEU A 64 -9.78 -5.83 -11.44
N ILE A 65 -11.01 -5.63 -10.95
CA ILE A 65 -11.89 -6.69 -10.45
C ILE A 65 -12.16 -7.73 -11.55
N TYR A 66 -12.44 -7.29 -12.76
CA TYR A 66 -12.66 -8.17 -13.91
C TYR A 66 -11.41 -9.00 -14.25
N LEU A 67 -10.22 -8.39 -14.31
CA LEU A 67 -8.98 -9.13 -14.58
C LEU A 67 -8.68 -10.15 -13.49
N LYS A 68 -8.88 -9.76 -12.23
CA LYS A 68 -8.76 -10.66 -11.07
C LYS A 68 -9.64 -11.92 -11.22
N SER A 69 -10.86 -11.75 -11.70
CA SER A 69 -11.82 -12.86 -11.86
C SER A 69 -11.41 -13.87 -12.94
N LYS A 70 -10.48 -13.51 -13.81
CA LYS A 70 -9.93 -14.41 -14.84
C LYS A 70 -8.82 -15.31 -14.33
N LEU A 71 -8.25 -15.02 -13.16
CA LEU A 71 -7.15 -15.82 -12.62
C LEU A 71 -7.65 -17.10 -11.97
N PRO A 72 -6.94 -18.24 -12.16
CA PRO A 72 -7.10 -19.39 -11.31
C PRO A 72 -6.84 -19.03 -9.84
N GLN A 73 -7.55 -19.70 -8.92
CA GLN A 73 -7.45 -19.42 -7.47
C GLN A 73 -6.01 -19.39 -6.96
N ILE A 74 -5.20 -20.39 -7.36
CA ILE A 74 -3.79 -20.50 -6.95
C ILE A 74 -2.97 -19.31 -7.45
N ALA A 75 -3.14 -18.93 -8.72
CA ALA A 75 -2.45 -17.78 -9.30
C ALA A 75 -2.81 -16.48 -8.58
N LEU A 76 -4.09 -16.28 -8.26
CA LEU A 76 -4.56 -15.11 -7.51
C LEU A 76 -3.98 -15.06 -6.10
N GLU A 77 -3.94 -16.19 -5.40
CA GLU A 77 -3.35 -16.26 -4.05
C GLU A 77 -1.86 -15.94 -4.06
N GLN A 78 -1.11 -16.51 -5.01
CA GLN A 78 0.32 -16.24 -5.17
C GLN A 78 0.60 -14.79 -5.56
N TYR A 79 -0.18 -14.22 -6.48
CA TYR A 79 -0.05 -12.81 -6.86
C TYR A 79 -0.34 -11.86 -5.70
N THR A 80 -1.42 -12.13 -4.96
CA THR A 80 -1.78 -11.35 -3.77
C THR A 80 -0.68 -11.40 -2.71
N GLN A 81 -0.10 -12.58 -2.47
CA GLN A 81 1.00 -12.75 -1.52
C GLN A 81 2.26 -12.02 -1.97
N THR A 82 2.57 -12.07 -3.26
CA THR A 82 3.69 -11.33 -3.88
C THR A 82 3.53 -9.83 -3.68
N CYS A 83 2.35 -9.28 -3.97
CA CYS A 83 2.06 -7.85 -3.78
C CYS A 83 2.15 -7.45 -2.29
N LEU A 84 1.63 -8.28 -1.36
CA LEU A 84 1.72 -8.03 0.08
C LEU A 84 3.18 -7.96 0.55
N ILE A 85 4.01 -8.91 0.12
CA ILE A 85 5.43 -8.94 0.49
C ILE A 85 6.17 -7.70 -0.01
N ASP A 86 5.91 -7.29 -1.25
CA ASP A 86 6.48 -6.10 -1.83
C ASP A 86 6.00 -4.82 -1.11
N GLU A 87 4.72 -4.72 -0.76
CA GLU A 87 4.17 -3.59 -0.01
C GLU A 87 4.83 -3.43 1.36
N VAL A 88 4.93 -4.53 2.13
CA VAL A 88 5.59 -4.53 3.44
C VAL A 88 7.08 -4.17 3.32
N LYS A 89 7.78 -4.72 2.34
CA LYS A 89 9.19 -4.39 2.08
C LYS A 89 9.35 -2.91 1.76
N LEU A 90 8.55 -2.39 0.84
CA LEU A 90 8.69 -1.03 0.32
C LEU A 90 8.23 0.03 1.33
N THR A 91 7.20 -0.26 2.14
CA THR A 91 6.80 0.67 3.22
C THR A 91 7.90 0.82 4.27
N ASN A 92 8.68 -0.23 4.56
CA ASN A 92 9.84 -0.17 5.42
C ASN A 92 10.99 0.63 4.76
N GLU A 93 11.29 0.35 3.50
CA GLU A 93 12.35 1.05 2.78
C GLU A 93 12.11 2.56 2.64
N ILE A 94 10.86 3.03 2.58
CA ILE A 94 10.52 4.46 2.60
C ILE A 94 10.99 5.11 3.91
N GLU A 95 10.90 4.38 5.02
CA GLU A 95 11.34 4.83 6.36
C GLU A 95 12.81 4.49 6.68
N GLY A 96 13.57 4.00 5.71
CA GLY A 96 14.96 3.60 5.91
C GLY A 96 15.14 2.29 6.69
N VAL A 97 14.07 1.54 6.93
CA VAL A 97 14.11 0.23 7.59
C VAL A 97 14.37 -0.86 6.57
N ASN A 98 15.51 -1.53 6.69
CA ASN A 98 15.86 -2.64 5.80
C ASN A 98 15.04 -3.89 6.13
N SER A 99 14.45 -4.50 5.10
CA SER A 99 13.75 -5.79 5.19
C SER A 99 13.90 -6.57 3.89
N THR A 100 13.91 -7.90 3.99
CA THR A 100 14.04 -8.78 2.82
C THR A 100 12.71 -9.49 2.53
N ARG A 101 12.47 -9.80 1.25
CA ARG A 101 11.31 -10.62 0.85
C ARG A 101 11.28 -11.95 1.59
N ARG A 102 12.45 -12.58 1.79
CA ARG A 102 12.57 -13.87 2.49
C ARG A 102 12.13 -13.77 3.95
N GLU A 103 12.60 -12.74 4.68
CA GLU A 103 12.19 -12.49 6.06
C GLU A 103 10.65 -12.34 6.19
N ILE A 104 10.05 -11.57 5.30
CA ILE A 104 8.59 -11.36 5.28
C ILE A 104 7.84 -12.65 4.92
N GLN A 105 8.35 -13.40 3.94
CA GLN A 105 7.79 -14.70 3.53
C GLN A 105 7.85 -15.73 4.67
N ASP A 106 8.97 -15.80 5.39
CA ASP A 106 9.15 -16.72 6.52
C ASP A 106 8.13 -16.41 7.63
N ILE A 107 7.86 -15.13 7.90
CA ILE A 107 6.82 -14.69 8.85
C ILE A 107 5.42 -15.12 8.38
N LEU A 108 5.09 -14.96 7.09
CA LEU A 108 3.80 -15.37 6.53
C LEU A 108 3.58 -16.89 6.60
N ASN A 109 4.65 -17.67 6.47
CA ASN A 109 4.59 -19.14 6.52
C ASN A 109 4.55 -19.69 7.94
N THR A 110 4.81 -18.86 8.95
CA THR A 110 4.89 -19.29 10.36
C THR A 110 3.52 -19.26 11.02
N GLN A 111 3.02 -20.43 11.45
CA GLN A 111 1.73 -20.58 12.15
C GLN A 111 1.83 -20.46 13.68
N SER A 112 3.03 -20.31 14.26
CA SER A 112 3.21 -20.39 15.71
C SER A 112 3.10 -19.02 16.40
N ILE A 113 2.24 -18.96 17.42
CA ILE A 113 1.95 -17.79 18.28
C ILE A 113 3.20 -17.36 19.13
N THR A 114 4.21 -18.22 19.26
CA THR A 114 5.41 -17.99 20.07
C THR A 114 6.39 -16.98 19.48
N GLN A 115 6.13 -16.46 18.28
CA GLN A 115 7.06 -15.60 17.54
C GLN A 115 6.68 -14.11 17.50
N LYS A 116 5.85 -13.64 18.44
CA LYS A 116 5.45 -12.22 18.52
C LYS A 116 6.62 -11.24 18.66
N ASN A 117 7.78 -11.71 19.11
CA ASN A 117 9.00 -10.90 19.27
C ASN A 117 9.88 -10.85 18.01
N ILE A 118 9.43 -11.43 16.89
CA ILE A 118 10.15 -11.33 15.62
C ILE A 118 9.91 -9.93 15.05
N ARG A 119 11.02 -9.29 14.68
CA ARG A 119 11.00 -8.03 13.92
C ARG A 119 10.01 -8.14 12.73
N LEU A 120 9.23 -7.11 12.49
CA LEU A 120 8.23 -7.00 11.40
C LEU A 120 7.01 -7.92 11.54
N TYR A 121 6.93 -8.80 12.56
CA TYR A 121 5.79 -9.72 12.72
C TYR A 121 4.45 -8.98 12.72
N GLY A 122 4.33 -7.93 13.54
CA GLY A 122 3.09 -7.14 13.64
C GLY A 122 2.68 -6.53 12.31
N LEU A 123 3.63 -5.90 11.61
CA LEU A 123 3.40 -5.27 10.31
C LEU A 123 2.91 -6.31 9.27
N VAL A 124 3.60 -7.44 9.15
CA VAL A 124 3.25 -8.50 8.21
C VAL A 124 1.86 -9.07 8.51
N GLN A 125 1.57 -9.35 9.79
CA GLN A 125 0.26 -9.89 10.19
C GLN A 125 -0.87 -8.89 9.92
N LYS A 126 -0.67 -7.60 10.18
CA LYS A 126 -1.69 -6.57 9.91
C LYS A 126 -1.99 -6.45 8.41
N TYR A 127 -0.98 -6.44 7.56
CA TYR A 127 -1.21 -6.46 6.11
C TYR A 127 -1.89 -7.76 5.65
N ASN A 128 -1.58 -8.90 6.28
CA ASN A 128 -2.24 -10.17 5.97
C ASN A 128 -3.75 -10.16 6.32
N LEU A 129 -4.16 -9.43 7.37
CA LEU A 129 -5.58 -9.26 7.72
C LEU A 129 -6.39 -8.56 6.62
N LEU A 130 -5.76 -7.69 5.81
CA LEU A 130 -6.44 -7.02 4.69
C LEU A 130 -6.94 -8.03 3.65
N LYS A 131 -6.23 -9.17 3.47
CA LYS A 131 -6.64 -10.26 2.58
C LYS A 131 -7.99 -10.85 2.98
N ASN A 132 -8.23 -10.98 4.28
CA ASN A 132 -9.43 -11.61 4.85
C ASN A 132 -10.59 -10.62 5.01
N SER A 133 -10.44 -9.38 4.55
CA SER A 133 -11.43 -8.30 4.71
C SER A 133 -11.85 -8.06 6.16
N GLU A 134 -10.96 -8.31 7.12
CA GLU A 134 -11.23 -8.08 8.54
C GLU A 134 -11.53 -6.61 8.83
N LYS A 135 -12.40 -6.38 9.82
CA LYS A 135 -12.72 -5.02 10.24
C LYS A 135 -11.68 -4.53 11.24
N ILE A 136 -11.04 -3.41 10.89
CA ILE A 136 -10.14 -2.69 11.77
C ILE A 136 -10.87 -1.42 12.22
N SER A 137 -10.93 -1.20 13.53
CA SER A 137 -11.54 0.01 14.09
C SER A 137 -10.59 1.21 13.90
N ILE A 138 -11.14 2.33 13.41
CA ILE A 138 -10.41 3.60 13.21
C ILE A 138 -11.36 4.76 13.61
N HIS A 139 -11.96 4.68 14.80
CA HIS A 139 -12.99 5.64 15.21
C HIS A 139 -12.51 6.66 16.24
N ASN A 140 -11.45 6.35 16.97
CA ASN A 140 -10.95 7.18 18.07
C ASN A 140 -9.43 7.05 18.22
N CYS A 141 -8.84 7.86 19.09
CA CYS A 141 -7.39 7.88 19.34
C CYS A 141 -6.86 6.55 19.89
N SER A 142 -7.68 5.81 20.67
CA SER A 142 -7.30 4.48 21.14
C SER A 142 -7.13 3.48 20.00
N ASP A 143 -8.00 3.54 18.99
CA ASP A 143 -7.88 2.67 17.81
C ASP A 143 -6.57 2.95 17.04
N ILE A 144 -6.24 4.23 16.86
CA ILE A 144 -4.97 4.63 16.22
C ILE A 144 -3.77 4.13 17.03
N ARG A 145 -3.81 4.24 18.36
CA ARG A 145 -2.76 3.72 19.24
C ARG A 145 -2.65 2.20 19.15
N ASN A 146 -3.76 1.48 19.09
CA ASN A 146 -3.78 0.03 18.97
C ASN A 146 -3.18 -0.43 17.63
N ILE A 147 -3.55 0.23 16.52
CA ILE A 147 -2.95 -0.02 15.21
C ILE A 147 -1.44 0.18 15.27
N TYR A 148 -0.96 1.30 15.81
CA TYR A 148 0.46 1.57 15.98
C TYR A 148 1.16 0.49 16.81
N ASN A 149 0.59 0.12 17.96
CA ASN A 149 1.16 -0.88 18.84
C ASN A 149 1.33 -2.23 18.14
N GLU A 150 0.34 -2.65 17.37
CA GLU A 150 0.37 -3.92 16.66
C GLU A 150 1.28 -3.90 15.42
N LEU A 151 1.46 -2.73 14.78
CA LEU A 151 2.27 -2.61 13.57
C LEU A 151 3.76 -2.53 13.85
N VAL A 152 4.18 -1.62 14.72
CA VAL A 152 5.59 -1.16 14.77
C VAL A 152 6.18 -1.09 16.18
N SER A 153 5.37 -1.13 17.26
CA SER A 153 5.90 -0.84 18.60
C SER A 153 6.97 -1.82 19.07
N GLU A 154 6.84 -3.13 18.78
CA GLU A 154 7.84 -4.12 19.19
C GLU A 154 9.17 -3.92 18.43
N GLU A 155 9.11 -3.56 17.16
CA GLU A 155 10.32 -3.24 16.39
C GLU A 155 11.01 -2.00 16.95
N ILE A 156 10.26 -0.93 17.21
CA ILE A 156 10.80 0.32 17.76
C ILE A 156 11.36 0.08 19.16
N LYS A 157 10.67 -0.69 20.01
CA LYS A 157 11.14 -1.06 21.34
C LYS A 157 12.49 -1.78 21.32
N ASN A 158 12.70 -2.63 20.33
CA ASN A 158 13.93 -3.39 20.20
C ASN A 158 15.09 -2.55 19.61
N ASN A 159 14.77 -1.56 18.75
CA ASN A 159 15.77 -0.72 18.11
C ASN A 159 16.13 0.53 18.94
N ASP A 160 15.12 1.29 19.35
CA ASP A 160 15.25 2.50 20.17
C ASP A 160 14.00 2.71 21.05
N PRO A 161 13.98 2.16 22.27
CA PRO A 161 12.84 2.25 23.18
C PRO A 161 12.43 3.70 23.54
N LEU A 162 13.33 4.67 23.38
CA LEU A 162 13.03 6.09 23.66
C LEU A 162 12.08 6.70 22.63
N ASN A 163 11.93 6.08 21.48
CA ASN A 163 10.99 6.48 20.44
C ASN A 163 9.57 5.88 20.62
N LEU A 164 9.34 5.11 21.68
CA LEU A 164 7.97 4.72 22.03
C LEU A 164 7.20 5.91 22.56
N PRO A 165 5.90 6.02 22.23
CA PRO A 165 5.06 7.10 22.75
C PRO A 165 4.91 7.02 24.26
N ASP A 166 5.15 8.13 24.94
CA ASP A 166 5.21 8.29 26.39
C ASP A 166 3.91 8.88 26.99
N GLY A 167 2.89 9.12 26.17
CA GLY A 167 1.56 9.53 26.59
C GLY A 167 0.55 8.37 26.64
N ILE A 168 -0.71 8.69 26.91
CA ILE A 168 -1.82 7.72 26.96
C ILE A 168 -2.03 7.10 25.55
N PHE A 169 -2.14 7.96 24.53
CA PHE A 169 -2.30 7.55 23.15
C PHE A 169 -1.10 7.89 22.29
N PHE A 170 -0.49 9.05 22.50
CA PHE A 170 0.50 9.64 21.61
C PHE A 170 1.75 10.09 22.36
N ARG A 171 2.66 10.76 21.68
CA ARG A 171 3.84 11.38 22.29
C ARG A 171 3.48 12.66 23.04
N ARG A 172 4.28 12.99 24.05
CA ARG A 172 4.14 14.24 24.82
C ARG A 172 5.02 15.36 24.31
N LYS A 173 6.22 15.02 23.77
CA LYS A 173 7.21 16.02 23.34
C LYS A 173 7.02 16.33 21.85
N SER A 174 7.53 17.48 21.41
CA SER A 174 7.58 17.82 19.98
C SER A 174 8.54 16.89 19.23
N VAL A 175 8.25 16.67 17.95
CA VAL A 175 9.12 15.95 17.03
C VAL A 175 9.23 16.74 15.73
N SER A 176 10.41 16.74 15.13
CA SER A 176 10.66 17.36 13.83
C SER A 176 10.93 16.30 12.77
N VAL A 177 10.39 16.50 11.60
CA VAL A 177 10.63 15.69 10.42
C VAL A 177 11.74 16.34 9.61
N TYR A 178 12.78 15.58 9.30
CA TYR A 178 13.95 16.07 8.58
C TYR A 178 14.00 15.50 7.16
N SER A 179 14.49 16.30 6.21
CA SER A 179 14.88 15.83 4.90
C SER A 179 16.13 14.94 4.97
N PRO A 180 16.46 14.18 3.90
CA PRO A 180 17.74 13.43 3.83
C PRO A 180 18.98 14.32 4.02
N HIS A 181 18.86 15.63 3.77
CA HIS A 181 19.92 16.62 3.97
C HIS A 181 19.87 17.29 5.35
N MET A 182 19.23 16.67 6.35
CA MET A 182 19.10 17.17 7.74
C MET A 182 18.45 18.55 7.88
N LYS A 183 17.68 18.99 6.88
CA LYS A 183 16.86 20.20 6.99
C LYS A 183 15.49 19.84 7.59
N GLU A 184 15.09 20.54 8.65
CA GLU A 184 13.72 20.43 9.19
C GLU A 184 12.71 20.85 8.12
N ILE A 185 11.82 19.94 7.74
CA ILE A 185 10.78 20.17 6.73
C ILE A 185 9.41 20.34 7.34
N HIS A 186 9.21 19.78 8.54
CA HIS A 186 7.96 19.88 9.26
C HIS A 186 8.18 19.62 10.76
N ARG A 187 7.40 20.28 11.59
CA ARG A 187 7.32 20.01 13.02
C ARG A 187 5.90 19.56 13.35
N GLY A 188 5.78 18.32 13.85
CA GLY A 188 4.50 17.77 14.29
C GLY A 188 3.88 18.59 15.43
N ILE A 189 2.58 18.45 15.62
CA ILE A 189 1.82 19.09 16.70
C ILE A 189 2.49 18.79 18.06
N SER A 190 2.60 19.77 18.93
CA SER A 190 3.29 19.62 20.22
C SER A 190 2.30 19.40 21.36
N GLY A 191 2.62 18.45 22.22
CA GLY A 191 1.80 18.10 23.40
C GLY A 191 0.68 17.12 23.09
N GLU A 192 0.54 16.09 23.94
CA GLU A 192 -0.41 15.02 23.73
C GLU A 192 -1.87 15.51 23.65
N THR A 193 -2.25 16.45 24.52
CA THR A 193 -3.62 17.00 24.54
C THR A 193 -4.00 17.61 23.19
N GLU A 194 -3.08 18.38 22.59
CA GLU A 194 -3.31 19.00 21.30
C GLU A 194 -3.29 17.96 20.17
N ILE A 195 -2.41 16.97 20.24
CA ILE A 195 -2.38 15.84 19.30
C ILE A 195 -3.71 15.08 19.33
N ILE A 196 -4.29 14.82 20.52
CA ILE A 196 -5.58 14.17 20.68
C ILE A 196 -6.67 15.00 20.01
N ALA A 197 -6.77 16.29 20.34
CA ALA A 197 -7.78 17.17 19.78
C ALA A 197 -7.69 17.25 18.25
N CYS A 198 -6.49 17.37 17.69
CA CYS A 198 -6.26 17.38 16.25
C CYS A 198 -6.61 16.01 15.60
N MET A 199 -6.26 14.89 16.24
CA MET A 199 -6.56 13.56 15.71
C MET A 199 -8.07 13.27 15.73
N GLU A 200 -8.78 13.69 16.76
CA GLU A 200 -10.25 13.58 16.83
C GLU A 200 -10.93 14.35 15.68
N LYS A 201 -10.46 15.57 15.38
CA LYS A 201 -10.92 16.32 14.21
C LYS A 201 -10.62 15.63 12.90
N ALA A 202 -9.40 15.07 12.74
CA ALA A 202 -9.04 14.32 11.54
C ALA A 202 -9.91 13.05 11.37
N LEU A 203 -10.20 12.33 12.44
CA LEU A 203 -11.10 11.18 12.44
C LEU A 203 -12.56 11.58 12.15
N PHE A 204 -13.02 12.70 12.69
CA PHE A 204 -14.34 13.25 12.36
C PHE A 204 -14.48 13.53 10.85
N ILE A 205 -13.46 14.16 10.25
CA ILE A 205 -13.42 14.41 8.80
C ILE A 205 -13.43 13.08 8.03
N LEU A 206 -12.64 12.09 8.44
CA LEU A 206 -12.58 10.77 7.81
C LEU A 206 -13.95 10.07 7.79
N HIS A 207 -14.75 10.24 8.83
CA HIS A 207 -16.06 9.60 8.96
C HIS A 207 -17.22 10.44 8.44
N ASN A 208 -16.98 11.67 7.99
CA ASN A 208 -18.00 12.54 7.45
C ASN A 208 -18.46 12.05 6.07
N LYS A 209 -19.65 11.45 6.01
CA LYS A 209 -20.22 10.87 4.78
C LYS A 209 -20.64 11.92 3.74
N SER A 210 -20.72 13.20 4.10
CA SER A 210 -20.98 14.27 3.12
C SER A 210 -19.77 14.57 2.24
N ILE A 211 -18.57 14.10 2.62
CA ILE A 211 -17.34 14.24 1.84
C ILE A 211 -17.11 12.95 1.04
N PRO A 212 -16.84 13.04 -0.28
CA PRO A 212 -16.54 11.86 -1.10
C PRO A 212 -15.41 11.00 -0.50
N PRO A 213 -15.52 9.64 -0.53
CA PRO A 213 -14.61 8.76 0.19
C PRO A 213 -13.13 8.98 -0.12
N LEU A 214 -12.76 9.05 -1.40
CA LEU A 214 -11.36 9.22 -1.80
C LEU A 214 -10.79 10.57 -1.37
N ILE A 215 -11.62 11.62 -1.31
CA ILE A 215 -11.23 12.94 -0.82
C ILE A 215 -10.96 12.88 0.69
N ARG A 216 -11.89 12.33 1.50
CA ARG A 216 -11.69 12.24 2.95
C ARG A 216 -10.53 11.33 3.35
N ILE A 217 -10.26 10.26 2.60
CA ILE A 217 -9.07 9.41 2.79
C ILE A 217 -7.80 10.22 2.50
N SER A 218 -7.76 10.99 1.41
CA SER A 218 -6.63 11.85 1.07
C SER A 218 -6.38 12.93 2.12
N VAL A 219 -7.45 13.56 2.61
CA VAL A 219 -7.38 14.56 3.69
C VAL A 219 -6.86 13.94 4.98
N PHE A 220 -7.40 12.78 5.39
CA PHE A 220 -6.91 12.08 6.58
C PHE A 220 -5.44 11.68 6.46
N HIS A 221 -5.02 11.19 5.30
CA HIS A 221 -3.61 10.83 5.05
C HIS A 221 -2.69 12.05 5.26
N TYR A 222 -3.08 13.21 4.74
CA TYR A 222 -2.34 14.45 4.95
C TYR A 222 -2.34 14.87 6.42
N LEU A 223 -3.52 14.94 7.06
CA LEU A 223 -3.65 15.39 8.44
C LEU A 223 -2.89 14.49 9.42
N PHE A 224 -2.90 13.18 9.22
CA PHE A 224 -2.10 12.27 10.03
C PHE A 224 -0.59 12.58 9.92
N GLY A 225 -0.10 12.83 8.71
CA GLY A 225 1.28 13.23 8.45
C GLY A 225 1.61 14.60 9.08
N TYR A 226 0.69 15.55 9.05
CA TYR A 226 0.83 16.88 9.65
C TYR A 226 0.84 16.82 11.19
N ILE A 227 -0.09 16.07 11.79
CA ILE A 227 -0.17 15.88 13.26
C ILE A 227 1.08 15.17 13.76
N HIS A 228 1.53 14.15 13.06
CA HIS A 228 2.71 13.34 13.36
C HIS A 228 2.70 12.81 14.80
N PRO A 229 1.72 11.95 15.15
CA PRO A 229 1.34 11.67 16.55
C PRO A 229 2.35 10.82 17.35
N PHE A 230 3.33 10.19 16.70
CA PHE A 230 4.33 9.32 17.34
C PHE A 230 5.74 9.89 17.17
N TYR A 231 6.73 9.38 17.92
CA TYR A 231 8.14 9.73 17.73
C TYR A 231 8.72 9.07 16.48
N ASP A 232 8.37 7.78 16.24
CA ASP A 232 8.73 7.00 15.07
C ASP A 232 7.54 6.16 14.59
N GLY A 233 7.59 5.60 13.38
CA GLY A 233 6.54 4.74 12.81
C GLY A 233 5.32 5.47 12.23
N ASN A 234 5.32 6.80 12.20
CA ASN A 234 4.20 7.60 11.66
C ASN A 234 3.90 7.25 10.19
N GLY A 235 4.91 7.21 9.34
CA GLY A 235 4.73 6.92 7.92
C GLY A 235 4.17 5.53 7.66
N ARG A 236 4.69 4.50 8.35
CA ARG A 236 4.20 3.11 8.22
C ARG A 236 2.75 2.98 8.70
N THR A 237 2.42 3.59 9.84
CA THR A 237 1.05 3.60 10.38
C THR A 237 0.09 4.32 9.45
N ASN A 238 0.45 5.50 8.95
CA ASN A 238 -0.39 6.28 8.03
C ASN A 238 -0.64 5.54 6.71
N ARG A 239 0.41 4.95 6.10
CA ARG A 239 0.27 4.17 4.87
C ARG A 239 -0.57 2.92 5.08
N PHE A 240 -0.39 2.20 6.19
CA PHE A 240 -1.24 1.06 6.53
C PHE A 240 -2.72 1.45 6.66
N ILE A 241 -3.03 2.52 7.42
CA ILE A 241 -4.41 3.01 7.57
C ILE A 241 -5.00 3.37 6.20
N SER A 242 -4.23 4.08 5.37
CA SER A 242 -4.68 4.45 4.01
C SER A 242 -4.90 3.22 3.13
N SER A 243 -4.00 2.23 3.17
CA SER A 243 -4.14 0.96 2.47
C SER A 243 -5.41 0.23 2.91
N TYR A 244 -5.67 0.17 4.22
CA TYR A 244 -6.90 -0.42 4.75
C TYR A 244 -8.16 0.31 4.25
N LEU A 245 -8.19 1.64 4.33
CA LEU A 245 -9.34 2.44 3.87
C LEU A 245 -9.58 2.27 2.38
N LEU A 246 -8.52 2.27 1.56
CA LEU A 246 -8.61 2.03 0.12
C LEU A 246 -9.08 0.59 -0.20
N SER A 247 -8.68 -0.41 0.58
CA SER A 247 -9.15 -1.79 0.42
C SER A 247 -10.66 -1.94 0.65
N LYS A 248 -11.23 -1.10 1.51
CA LYS A 248 -12.68 -1.10 1.80
C LYS A 248 -13.48 -0.29 0.80
N GLU A 249 -12.89 0.78 0.29
CA GLU A 249 -13.56 1.68 -0.64
C GLU A 249 -13.52 1.16 -2.09
N LEU A 250 -12.39 0.55 -2.48
CA LEU A 250 -12.14 0.15 -3.86
C LEU A 250 -12.04 -1.39 -3.98
N GLU A 251 -10.83 -1.92 -3.85
CA GLU A 251 -10.53 -3.35 -4.02
C GLU A 251 -9.30 -3.73 -3.16
N PRO A 252 -9.34 -4.88 -2.43
CA PRO A 252 -8.26 -5.28 -1.53
C PRO A 252 -6.86 -5.31 -2.14
N LEU A 253 -6.71 -5.70 -3.40
CA LEU A 253 -5.40 -5.78 -4.06
C LEU A 253 -4.69 -4.42 -4.15
N ILE A 254 -5.45 -3.33 -4.24
CA ILE A 254 -4.91 -1.95 -4.29
C ILE A 254 -4.14 -1.63 -3.00
N SER A 255 -4.57 -2.18 -1.86
CA SER A 255 -3.90 -1.97 -0.58
C SER A 255 -2.45 -2.48 -0.53
N TYR A 256 -2.08 -3.38 -1.42
CA TYR A 256 -0.74 -3.97 -1.51
C TYR A 256 0.13 -3.33 -2.61
N HIS A 257 -0.25 -2.13 -3.07
CA HIS A 257 0.52 -1.45 -4.12
C HIS A 257 0.79 0.04 -3.82
N LEU A 258 0.26 0.54 -2.70
CA LEU A 258 0.35 1.96 -2.33
C LEU A 258 1.79 2.39 -2.04
N ALA A 259 2.52 1.65 -1.19
CA ALA A 259 3.90 1.97 -0.85
C ALA A 259 4.83 1.88 -2.07
N LYS A 260 4.59 0.92 -2.98
CA LYS A 260 5.34 0.81 -4.24
C LYS A 260 5.20 2.07 -5.08
N THR A 261 3.98 2.54 -5.29
CA THR A 261 3.73 3.74 -6.10
C THR A 261 4.23 5.01 -5.41
N ILE A 262 4.07 5.13 -4.08
CA ILE A 262 4.65 6.23 -3.31
C ILE A 262 6.17 6.24 -3.48
N LYS A 263 6.84 5.10 -3.38
CA LYS A 263 8.30 5.01 -3.51
C LYS A 263 8.77 5.42 -4.91
N GLN A 264 8.07 5.02 -5.95
CA GLN A 264 8.36 5.42 -7.33
C GLN A 264 8.18 6.93 -7.55
N ASN A 265 7.28 7.56 -6.79
CA ASN A 265 6.96 8.99 -6.86
C ASN A 265 7.39 9.76 -5.59
N ILE A 266 8.39 9.27 -4.86
CA ILE A 266 8.74 9.71 -3.51
C ILE A 266 8.99 11.23 -3.41
N SER A 267 9.69 11.80 -4.38
CA SER A 267 9.98 13.24 -4.42
C SER A 267 8.70 14.07 -4.59
N LYS A 268 7.77 13.63 -5.46
CA LYS A 268 6.48 14.31 -5.68
C LYS A 268 5.60 14.18 -4.44
N TYR A 269 5.60 13.01 -3.80
CA TYR A 269 4.86 12.75 -2.57
C TYR A 269 5.30 13.65 -1.42
N TYR A 270 6.58 13.72 -1.09
CA TYR A 270 7.06 14.61 -0.04
C TYR A 270 6.91 16.09 -0.39
N LYS A 271 7.11 16.46 -1.65
CA LYS A 271 6.91 17.82 -2.12
C LYS A 271 5.45 18.27 -1.96
N SER A 272 4.48 17.34 -2.04
CA SER A 272 3.07 17.65 -1.80
C SER A 272 2.78 18.02 -0.35
N PHE A 273 3.42 17.38 0.63
CA PHE A 273 3.39 17.83 2.02
C PHE A 273 4.05 19.19 2.19
N ASP A 274 5.22 19.38 1.60
CA ASP A 274 6.02 20.60 1.71
C ASP A 274 5.23 21.86 1.29
N TYR A 275 4.61 21.85 0.09
CA TYR A 275 3.85 23.02 -0.35
C TYR A 275 2.50 23.18 0.37
N THR A 276 1.91 22.08 0.85
CA THR A 276 0.65 22.15 1.61
C THR A 276 0.89 22.67 3.03
N ASN A 277 2.04 22.35 3.63
CA ASN A 277 2.47 22.87 4.93
C ASN A 277 2.93 24.33 4.86
N ASP A 278 3.14 24.91 3.68
CA ASP A 278 3.62 26.27 3.55
C ASP A 278 2.54 27.28 3.99
N THR A 279 2.93 28.29 4.77
CA THR A 279 2.02 29.33 5.25
C THR A 279 1.36 30.11 4.11
N ASP A 280 2.04 30.27 2.96
CA ASP A 280 1.48 30.90 1.76
C ASP A 280 0.44 30.01 1.06
N ASN A 281 0.32 28.74 1.44
CA ASN A 281 -0.74 27.85 0.92
C ASN A 281 -2.06 27.97 1.70
N ARG A 282 -2.06 28.57 2.90
CA ARG A 282 -3.23 28.97 3.68
C ARG A 282 -4.31 27.91 3.87
N GLY A 283 -3.91 26.68 4.15
CA GLY A 283 -4.84 25.58 4.42
C GLY A 283 -5.53 24.98 3.19
N ASP A 284 -5.14 25.35 1.96
CA ASP A 284 -5.67 24.76 0.73
C ASP A 284 -5.12 23.33 0.50
N LEU A 285 -5.94 22.32 0.74
CA LEU A 285 -5.60 20.90 0.59
C LEU A 285 -5.78 20.37 -0.85
N THR A 286 -6.29 21.17 -1.77
CA THR A 286 -6.62 20.73 -3.14
C THR A 286 -5.45 20.09 -3.85
N GLY A 287 -4.27 20.71 -3.76
CA GLY A 287 -3.07 20.19 -4.41
C GLY A 287 -2.58 18.86 -3.85
N PHE A 288 -2.68 18.67 -2.51
CA PHE A 288 -2.35 17.38 -1.89
C PHE A 288 -3.32 16.29 -2.31
N ILE A 289 -4.62 16.57 -2.27
CA ILE A 289 -5.67 15.63 -2.68
C ILE A 289 -5.43 15.19 -4.11
N THR A 290 -5.20 16.13 -5.04
CA THR A 290 -4.91 15.82 -6.44
C THR A 290 -3.71 14.85 -6.56
N ASN A 291 -2.59 15.18 -5.91
CA ASN A 291 -1.39 14.34 -5.96
C ASN A 291 -1.62 12.95 -5.36
N PHE A 292 -2.37 12.84 -4.25
CA PHE A 292 -2.64 11.53 -3.64
C PHE A 292 -3.57 10.68 -4.49
N LEU A 293 -4.58 11.29 -5.14
CA LEU A 293 -5.43 10.61 -6.12
C LEU A 293 -4.64 10.12 -7.34
N GLU A 294 -3.67 10.90 -7.84
CA GLU A 294 -2.76 10.45 -8.91
C GLU A 294 -1.93 9.23 -8.50
N ILE A 295 -1.47 9.18 -7.24
CA ILE A 295 -0.77 8.00 -6.69
C ILE A 295 -1.70 6.79 -6.64
N ILE A 296 -2.94 6.94 -6.19
CA ILE A 296 -3.93 5.86 -6.17
C ILE A 296 -4.21 5.38 -7.60
N LEU A 297 -4.43 6.29 -8.52
CA LEU A 297 -4.65 5.96 -9.94
C LEU A 297 -3.49 5.18 -10.53
N ALA A 298 -2.26 5.67 -10.35
CA ALA A 298 -1.05 5.00 -10.83
C ALA A 298 -0.85 3.61 -10.20
N SER A 299 -1.28 3.41 -8.93
CA SER A 299 -1.27 2.09 -8.30
C SER A 299 -2.19 1.11 -9.02
N ILE A 300 -3.39 1.57 -9.41
CA ILE A 300 -4.37 0.73 -10.11
C ILE A 300 -3.90 0.43 -11.53
N GLU A 301 -3.41 1.43 -12.25
CA GLU A 301 -2.87 1.26 -13.60
C GLU A 301 -1.73 0.24 -13.63
N ALA A 302 -0.77 0.35 -12.72
CA ALA A 302 0.33 -0.61 -12.64
C ALA A 302 -0.11 -2.05 -12.27
N LEU A 303 -1.18 -2.19 -11.47
CA LEU A 303 -1.77 -3.50 -11.19
C LEU A 303 -2.47 -4.09 -12.41
N ILE A 304 -3.20 -3.28 -13.18
CA ILE A 304 -3.87 -3.69 -14.41
C ILE A 304 -2.82 -4.16 -15.42
N ASP A 305 -1.82 -3.34 -15.72
CA ASP A 305 -0.74 -3.66 -16.67
C ASP A 305 -0.04 -4.99 -16.28
N SER A 306 0.26 -5.14 -14.98
CA SER A 306 0.88 -6.37 -14.47
C SER A 306 -0.02 -7.60 -14.62
N LEU A 307 -1.32 -7.47 -14.39
CA LEU A 307 -2.26 -8.58 -14.52
C LEU A 307 -2.53 -8.94 -15.98
N GLU A 308 -2.65 -7.96 -16.86
CA GLU A 308 -2.85 -8.19 -18.31
C GLU A 308 -1.67 -8.97 -18.89
N ASP A 309 -0.42 -8.53 -18.65
CA ASP A 309 0.79 -9.27 -19.10
C ASP A 309 0.79 -10.71 -18.57
N LYS A 310 0.52 -10.89 -17.27
CA LYS A 310 0.56 -12.21 -16.65
C LYS A 310 -0.56 -13.13 -17.13
N ILE A 311 -1.76 -12.62 -17.35
CA ILE A 311 -2.89 -13.39 -17.89
C ILE A 311 -2.61 -13.82 -19.33
N GLU A 312 -2.10 -12.92 -20.17
CA GLU A 312 -1.73 -13.24 -21.55
C GLU A 312 -0.67 -14.35 -21.59
N ARG A 313 0.38 -14.22 -20.77
CA ARG A 313 1.43 -15.23 -20.66
C ARG A 313 0.92 -16.56 -20.12
N LEU A 314 0.03 -16.52 -19.13
CA LEU A 314 -0.60 -17.73 -18.59
C LEU A 314 -1.35 -18.49 -19.70
N HIS A 315 -2.23 -17.80 -20.44
CA HIS A 315 -2.98 -18.42 -21.53
C HIS A 315 -2.07 -18.96 -22.63
N TYR A 316 -1.03 -18.22 -23.02
CA TYR A 316 -0.06 -18.70 -24.02
C TYR A 316 0.60 -20.01 -23.61
N PHE A 317 1.14 -20.09 -22.41
CA PHE A 317 1.81 -21.29 -21.93
C PHE A 317 0.84 -22.44 -21.61
N GLU A 318 -0.39 -22.16 -21.17
CA GLU A 318 -1.43 -23.19 -21.00
C GLU A 318 -1.72 -23.93 -22.30
N GLN A 319 -1.79 -23.22 -23.43
CA GLN A 319 -1.99 -23.88 -24.74
C GLN A 319 -0.84 -24.82 -25.10
N ILE A 320 0.41 -24.42 -24.81
CA ILE A 320 1.57 -25.31 -25.01
C ILE A 320 1.47 -26.54 -24.12
N LEU A 321 1.16 -26.39 -22.84
CA LEU A 321 1.00 -27.50 -21.91
C LEU A 321 -0.12 -28.47 -22.34
N LEU A 322 -1.29 -27.94 -22.73
CA LEU A 322 -2.44 -28.74 -23.19
C LEU A 322 -2.14 -29.54 -24.46
N SER A 323 -1.32 -28.98 -25.35
CA SER A 323 -0.93 -29.64 -26.59
C SER A 323 0.03 -30.80 -26.33
N ASN A 324 0.97 -30.68 -25.40
CA ASN A 324 2.08 -31.60 -25.21
C ASN A 324 1.87 -32.59 -24.04
N PHE A 325 1.02 -32.29 -23.04
CA PHE A 325 0.85 -33.15 -21.86
C PHE A 325 -0.60 -33.61 -21.68
N LYS A 326 -0.86 -34.90 -22.01
CA LYS A 326 -2.22 -35.51 -21.95
C LYS A 326 -2.53 -36.17 -20.60
N ASP A 327 -1.49 -36.57 -19.83
CA ASP A 327 -1.67 -37.14 -18.49
C ASP A 327 -2.11 -36.05 -17.53
N LYS A 328 -3.25 -36.22 -16.86
CA LYS A 328 -3.85 -35.21 -15.96
C LYS A 328 -2.94 -34.83 -14.80
N THR A 329 -2.12 -35.76 -14.30
CA THR A 329 -1.23 -35.47 -13.15
C THR A 329 0.00 -34.70 -13.62
N ASP A 330 0.59 -35.07 -14.77
CA ASP A 330 1.72 -34.35 -15.34
C ASP A 330 1.32 -32.93 -15.73
N TYR A 331 0.18 -32.77 -16.40
CA TYR A 331 -0.38 -31.46 -16.71
C TYR A 331 -0.63 -30.64 -15.44
N GLY A 332 -1.26 -31.22 -14.41
CA GLY A 332 -1.55 -30.53 -13.15
C GLY A 332 -0.30 -30.02 -12.45
N ILE A 333 0.79 -30.78 -12.44
CA ILE A 333 2.08 -30.38 -11.86
C ILE A 333 2.68 -29.21 -12.66
N LEU A 334 2.74 -29.34 -13.99
CA LEU A 334 3.30 -28.31 -14.86
C LEU A 334 2.47 -27.02 -14.84
N HIS A 335 1.14 -27.14 -14.82
CA HIS A 335 0.24 -25.99 -14.71
C HIS A 335 0.36 -25.25 -13.35
N LEU A 336 0.53 -26.01 -12.25
CA LEU A 336 0.83 -25.40 -10.94
C LEU A 336 2.17 -24.66 -10.96
N LEU A 337 3.20 -25.28 -11.52
CA LEU A 337 4.51 -24.64 -11.65
C LEU A 337 4.46 -23.42 -12.57
N LEU A 338 3.69 -23.46 -13.67
CA LEU A 338 3.46 -22.32 -14.54
C LEU A 338 2.84 -21.13 -13.77
N GLN A 339 1.79 -21.38 -13.00
CA GLN A 339 1.19 -20.34 -12.16
C GLN A 339 2.20 -19.79 -11.16
N ASN A 340 2.99 -20.66 -10.52
CA ASN A 340 4.01 -20.22 -9.58
C ASN A 340 5.10 -19.38 -10.24
N SER A 341 5.61 -19.78 -11.40
CA SER A 341 6.65 -19.03 -12.13
C SER A 341 6.17 -17.66 -12.61
N LEU A 342 4.87 -17.50 -12.90
CA LEU A 342 4.30 -16.23 -13.34
C LEU A 342 3.86 -15.31 -12.17
N PHE A 343 3.35 -15.88 -11.10
CA PHE A 343 2.68 -15.12 -10.03
C PHE A 343 3.35 -15.23 -8.66
N GLY A 344 4.16 -16.29 -8.41
CA GLY A 344 4.85 -16.52 -7.14
C GLY A 344 6.22 -15.84 -7.07
N LEU A 345 6.84 -15.91 -5.89
CA LEU A 345 8.17 -15.34 -5.61
C LEU A 345 9.26 -16.40 -5.49
N GLU A 346 8.92 -17.61 -5.05
CA GLU A 346 9.88 -18.66 -4.76
C GLU A 346 9.50 -19.99 -5.43
N PRO A 347 10.50 -20.81 -5.84
CA PRO A 347 10.27 -22.15 -6.33
C PRO A 347 9.55 -23.04 -5.31
N LEU A 348 8.70 -23.97 -5.79
CA LEU A 348 7.90 -24.85 -4.95
C LEU A 348 8.65 -26.15 -4.60
N SER A 349 8.49 -26.63 -3.36
CA SER A 349 8.93 -27.98 -2.99
C SER A 349 7.92 -29.03 -3.43
N ALA A 350 8.38 -30.27 -3.65
CA ALA A 350 7.50 -31.39 -3.98
C ALA A 350 6.41 -31.63 -2.91
N ARG A 351 6.71 -31.36 -1.63
CA ARG A 351 5.74 -31.45 -0.54
C ARG A 351 4.63 -30.41 -0.67
N LYS A 352 5.01 -29.15 -0.98
CA LYS A 352 4.03 -28.06 -1.18
C LYS A 352 3.15 -28.30 -2.40
N MET A 353 3.72 -28.82 -3.50
CA MET A 353 2.94 -29.23 -4.68
C MET A 353 1.97 -30.37 -4.37
N ALA A 354 2.37 -31.33 -3.53
CA ALA A 354 1.51 -32.41 -3.08
C ALA A 354 0.27 -31.89 -2.31
N GLU A 355 0.49 -30.97 -1.39
CA GLU A 355 -0.59 -30.28 -0.65
C GLU A 355 -1.53 -29.52 -1.60
N MET A 356 -0.99 -28.70 -2.50
CA MET A 356 -1.78 -27.84 -3.40
C MET A 356 -2.57 -28.63 -4.45
N LEU A 357 -2.08 -29.81 -4.87
CA LEU A 357 -2.72 -30.68 -5.87
C LEU A 357 -3.55 -31.81 -5.25
N ASP A 358 -3.61 -31.90 -3.91
CA ASP A 358 -4.25 -32.99 -3.19
C ASP A 358 -3.75 -34.37 -3.68
N LYS A 359 -2.42 -34.55 -3.74
CA LYS A 359 -1.73 -35.77 -4.17
C LYS A 359 -0.71 -36.23 -3.13
N SER A 360 -0.34 -37.50 -3.18
CA SER A 360 0.74 -38.01 -2.32
C SER A 360 2.09 -37.40 -2.73
N TYR A 361 2.96 -37.13 -1.75
CA TYR A 361 4.34 -36.72 -1.99
C TYR A 361 5.08 -37.69 -2.94
N VAL A 362 4.86 -39.00 -2.76
CA VAL A 362 5.49 -40.04 -3.61
C VAL A 362 5.07 -39.89 -5.06
N THR A 363 3.78 -39.61 -5.31
CA THR A 363 3.26 -39.38 -6.66
C THR A 363 3.95 -38.19 -7.30
N ILE A 364 3.97 -37.05 -6.63
CA ILE A 364 4.61 -35.84 -7.16
C ILE A 364 6.09 -36.05 -7.41
N ASN A 365 6.83 -36.61 -6.43
CA ASN A 365 8.26 -36.81 -6.55
C ASN A 365 8.64 -37.78 -7.70
N ASN A 366 7.82 -38.83 -7.94
CA ASN A 366 8.04 -39.74 -9.07
C ASN A 366 7.76 -39.07 -10.41
N ARG A 367 6.74 -38.20 -10.48
CA ARG A 367 6.41 -37.46 -11.71
C ARG A 367 7.48 -36.43 -12.06
N LEU A 368 8.02 -35.69 -11.07
CA LEU A 368 9.12 -34.73 -11.28
C LEU A 368 10.43 -35.38 -11.82
N LYS A 369 10.60 -36.69 -11.65
CA LYS A 369 11.76 -37.43 -12.15
C LYS A 369 11.62 -37.90 -13.61
N LYS A 370 10.44 -37.82 -14.20
CA LYS A 370 10.23 -38.17 -15.63
C LYS A 370 11.02 -37.20 -16.50
N ASP A 371 11.72 -37.70 -17.49
CA ASP A 371 12.54 -36.89 -18.38
C ASP A 371 11.73 -35.78 -19.07
N SER A 372 10.49 -36.09 -19.49
CA SER A 372 9.58 -35.12 -20.12
C SER A 372 9.18 -33.95 -19.23
N ILE A 373 9.27 -34.08 -17.91
CA ILE A 373 9.01 -32.99 -16.94
C ILE A 373 10.32 -32.38 -16.48
N LYS A 374 11.31 -33.23 -16.12
CA LYS A 374 12.58 -32.82 -15.57
C LYS A 374 13.32 -31.84 -16.47
N THR A 375 13.27 -31.98 -17.78
CA THR A 375 13.91 -31.10 -18.76
C THR A 375 13.32 -29.68 -18.76
N LEU A 376 12.09 -29.51 -18.27
CA LEU A 376 11.39 -28.22 -18.19
C LEU A 376 11.61 -27.50 -16.85
N LEU A 377 12.35 -28.13 -15.92
CA LEU A 377 12.47 -27.61 -14.57
C LEU A 377 13.80 -26.86 -14.36
N ARG A 378 13.73 -25.71 -13.71
CA ARG A 378 14.85 -25.08 -13.03
C ARG A 378 14.90 -25.58 -11.58
N SER A 379 16.07 -25.90 -11.09
CA SER A 379 16.29 -26.33 -9.69
C SER A 379 17.57 -25.68 -9.16
N ASP A 380 17.53 -24.35 -9.03
CA ASP A 380 18.65 -23.57 -8.49
C ASP A 380 18.77 -23.74 -6.97
N ILE A 381 17.70 -24.18 -6.31
CA ILE A 381 17.65 -24.47 -4.88
C ILE A 381 17.35 -25.96 -4.69
N PRO A 382 18.14 -26.71 -3.90
CA PRO A 382 17.91 -28.13 -3.67
C PRO A 382 16.47 -28.43 -3.22
N HIS A 383 15.84 -29.42 -3.85
CA HIS A 383 14.45 -29.86 -3.57
C HIS A 383 13.36 -28.81 -3.78
N LYS A 384 13.65 -27.70 -4.46
CA LYS A 384 12.67 -26.73 -4.95
C LYS A 384 12.68 -26.69 -6.48
N TYR A 385 11.52 -26.49 -7.09
CA TYR A 385 11.31 -26.57 -8.51
C TYR A 385 10.57 -25.35 -9.02
N ASP A 386 11.00 -24.84 -10.14
CA ASP A 386 10.34 -23.80 -10.90
C ASP A 386 10.29 -24.22 -12.37
N LEU A 387 9.39 -23.66 -13.18
CA LEU A 387 9.26 -23.98 -14.60
C LEU A 387 10.19 -23.08 -15.42
N ASP A 388 10.97 -23.69 -16.32
CA ASP A 388 11.76 -22.93 -17.28
C ASP A 388 10.87 -22.53 -18.46
N LEU A 389 10.41 -21.27 -18.44
CA LEU A 389 9.51 -20.75 -19.46
C LEU A 389 10.18 -20.62 -20.84
N ASP A 390 11.51 -20.46 -20.90
CA ASP A 390 12.23 -20.35 -22.16
C ASP A 390 12.36 -21.71 -22.83
N ILE A 391 12.60 -22.77 -22.07
CA ILE A 391 12.57 -24.14 -22.57
C ILE A 391 11.14 -24.54 -22.97
N LEU A 392 10.14 -24.17 -22.16
CA LEU A 392 8.74 -24.47 -22.47
C LEU A 392 8.28 -23.88 -23.80
N LYS A 393 8.79 -22.72 -24.21
CA LYS A 393 8.51 -22.14 -25.54
C LYS A 393 8.99 -22.96 -26.72
N THR A 394 9.93 -23.88 -26.50
CA THR A 394 10.52 -24.69 -27.58
C THR A 394 9.71 -25.95 -27.90
N LEU A 395 8.67 -26.26 -27.09
CA LEU A 395 7.72 -27.32 -27.32
C LEU A 395 6.63 -26.92 -28.31
#